data_343e5f4fd9b5902c77385140b7d2b18e
#
_entry.id   343e5f4fd9b5902c77385140b7d2b18e
#
_cell.length_a   1.000
_cell.length_b   1.000
_cell.length_c   1.000
_cell.angle_alpha   90.00
_cell.angle_beta   90.00
_cell.angle_gamma   90.00
#
_symmetry.space_group_name_H-M   'P 1'
#
loop_
_entity.id
_entity.type
_entity.pdbx_description
1 polymer ?
#
loop_
_entity_poly.entity_id
_entity_poly.type
_entity_poly.pdbx_seq_one_letter_code
_entity_poly.pdbx_strand_id
1 'polypeptide(L)'
;MTNNITSNIASNTIVYLYDGSFEGMLTCVYEGYYSDDKPEGIYNTYTYEADLFATPKYIITDLEKSHKVGLAIVEKLSETFFHKIVNAFFSEDYDVATHIYKLLRYGFKNGPEVIMHVSHPLVSAVVDLANAVGRETHLFVGLVRFMKLKGGIYYCKFGPTYNQVPLLAEHFSHRLSDQTWVIHDVNRNLAVFYDKNEWYVNEFHGLNSYELDDEELLYQSLWKTFHKHIAIEERVNPTLQRSFMPKKYWKHLIEMN
;
A
#
# COMPACT_ATOMS: atom_id res chain seq x y z
N MET A 1 32.31 54.08 2.05
CA MET A 1 32.38 52.59 2.17
C MET A 1 31.05 52.16 2.74
N THR A 2 30.15 51.84 1.87
CA THR A 2 28.80 51.31 2.23
C THR A 2 28.84 49.82 2.16
N ASN A 3 28.82 49.15 3.30
CA ASN A 3 28.73 47.70 3.43
C ASN A 3 27.32 47.28 3.00
N ASN A 4 27.23 46.69 1.79
CA ASN A 4 26.07 45.88 1.41
C ASN A 4 26.13 44.57 2.20
N ILE A 5 25.40 44.50 3.28
CA ILE A 5 25.04 43.23 3.90
C ILE A 5 23.92 42.67 3.05
N THR A 6 24.27 41.84 2.09
CA THR A 6 23.31 40.94 1.42
C THR A 6 22.79 39.96 2.46
N SER A 7 21.60 40.23 2.96
CA SER A 7 20.83 39.27 3.74
C SER A 7 20.60 38.02 2.89
N ASN A 8 21.35 36.95 3.16
CA ASN A 8 20.98 35.61 2.77
C ASN A 8 19.66 35.30 3.51
N ILE A 9 18.54 35.59 2.86
CA ILE A 9 17.24 35.08 3.25
C ILE A 9 17.36 33.56 2.98
N ALA A 10 17.54 32.77 4.06
CA ALA A 10 17.38 31.34 3.98
C ALA A 10 16.02 31.08 3.34
N SER A 11 16.01 30.49 2.15
CA SER A 11 14.77 30.11 1.45
C SER A 11 14.03 29.16 2.39
N ASN A 12 12.91 29.65 2.93
CA ASN A 12 12.11 28.87 3.88
C ASN A 12 11.49 27.71 3.09
N THR A 13 12.02 26.50 3.28
CA THR A 13 11.58 25.30 2.56
C THR A 13 10.17 24.93 3.00
N ILE A 14 9.19 25.01 2.11
CA ILE A 14 7.80 24.67 2.42
C ILE A 14 7.62 23.16 2.28
N VAL A 15 7.03 22.53 3.30
CA VAL A 15 6.61 21.13 3.25
C VAL A 15 5.11 21.02 3.51
N TYR A 16 4.43 20.15 2.78
CA TYR A 16 3.02 19.87 2.98
C TYR A 16 2.85 18.64 3.86
N LEU A 17 1.94 18.75 4.83
CA LEU A 17 1.56 17.67 5.74
C LEU A 17 0.13 17.25 5.47
N TYR A 18 -0.12 15.94 5.33
CA TYR A 18 -1.44 15.37 5.10
C TYR A 18 -1.76 14.28 6.14
N ASP A 19 -3.00 13.83 6.18
CA ASP A 19 -3.57 12.91 7.17
C ASP A 19 -3.19 11.42 6.99
N GLY A 20 -2.26 11.11 6.09
CA GLY A 20 -1.85 9.73 5.78
C GLY A 20 -2.77 9.00 4.80
N SER A 21 -3.90 9.58 4.39
CA SER A 21 -4.79 9.00 3.38
C SER A 21 -4.27 9.21 1.96
N PHE A 22 -4.65 8.34 1.03
CA PHE A 22 -4.33 8.50 -0.39
C PHE A 22 -4.95 9.78 -0.96
N GLU A 23 -6.18 10.08 -0.56
CA GLU A 23 -6.92 11.28 -0.92
C GLU A 23 -6.24 12.55 -0.40
N GLY A 24 -5.70 12.50 0.82
CA GLY A 24 -4.94 13.60 1.41
C GLY A 24 -3.65 13.87 0.64
N MET A 25 -2.92 12.83 0.26
CA MET A 25 -1.73 12.94 -0.59
C MET A 25 -2.08 13.55 -1.97
N LEU A 26 -3.14 13.07 -2.63
CA LEU A 26 -3.60 13.64 -3.91
C LEU A 26 -4.08 15.09 -3.75
N THR A 27 -4.68 15.45 -2.61
CA THR A 27 -5.03 16.85 -2.31
C THR A 27 -3.78 17.73 -2.22
N CYS A 28 -2.70 17.24 -1.59
CA CYS A 28 -1.42 17.94 -1.57
C CYS A 28 -0.84 18.13 -2.99
N VAL A 29 -0.98 17.12 -3.86
CA VAL A 29 -0.57 17.24 -5.28
C VAL A 29 -1.35 18.34 -5.98
N TYR A 30 -2.68 18.42 -5.77
CA TYR A 30 -3.53 19.48 -6.33
C TYR A 30 -3.06 20.86 -5.85
N GLU A 31 -2.94 21.04 -4.55
CA GLU A 31 -2.51 22.31 -3.95
C GLU A 31 -1.12 22.73 -4.43
N GLY A 32 -0.17 21.80 -4.45
CA GLY A 32 1.19 22.07 -4.93
C GLY A 32 1.28 22.37 -6.43
N TYR A 33 0.28 21.98 -7.23
CA TYR A 33 0.22 22.33 -8.66
C TYR A 33 -0.24 23.76 -8.89
N TYR A 34 -1.25 24.21 -8.13
CA TYR A 34 -1.87 25.54 -8.29
C TYR A 34 -1.31 26.62 -7.38
N SER A 35 -0.52 26.27 -6.36
CA SER A 35 0.12 27.23 -5.45
C SER A 35 1.34 27.90 -6.13
N ASP A 36 1.56 29.17 -5.82
CA ASP A 36 2.81 29.85 -6.15
C ASP A 36 3.97 29.30 -5.30
N ASP A 37 3.69 28.99 -4.02
CA ASP A 37 4.62 28.39 -3.09
C ASP A 37 4.57 26.87 -3.18
N LYS A 38 5.40 26.31 -4.04
CA LYS A 38 5.45 24.84 -4.28
C LYS A 38 6.16 24.13 -3.16
N PRO A 39 5.61 22.98 -2.66
CA PRO A 39 6.28 22.23 -1.63
C PRO A 39 7.52 21.52 -2.18
N GLU A 40 8.58 21.51 -1.39
CA GLU A 40 9.78 20.70 -1.64
C GLU A 40 9.58 19.24 -1.18
N GLY A 41 8.68 19.01 -0.20
CA GLY A 41 8.32 17.70 0.30
C GLY A 41 6.85 17.63 0.71
N ILE A 42 6.30 16.41 0.66
CA ILE A 42 4.95 16.06 1.12
C ILE A 42 5.09 14.86 2.06
N TYR A 43 4.59 14.98 3.30
CA TYR A 43 4.78 13.99 4.35
C TYR A 43 3.49 13.70 5.09
N ASN A 44 3.38 12.48 5.59
CA ASN A 44 2.30 12.09 6.49
C ASN A 44 2.51 12.77 7.87
N THR A 45 1.48 13.46 8.37
CA THR A 45 1.50 14.19 9.63
C THR A 45 1.91 13.32 10.83
N TYR A 46 1.54 12.03 10.81
CA TYR A 46 1.80 11.13 11.93
C TYR A 46 3.24 10.61 11.99
N THR A 47 3.96 10.67 10.86
CA THR A 47 5.34 10.17 10.77
C THR A 47 6.36 11.28 10.51
N TYR A 48 5.90 12.50 10.26
CA TYR A 48 6.78 13.63 9.93
C TYR A 48 7.72 13.99 11.07
N GLU A 49 9.01 14.00 10.77
CA GLU A 49 10.07 14.51 11.66
C GLU A 49 10.32 15.98 11.35
N ALA A 50 10.14 16.85 12.34
CA ALA A 50 10.25 18.30 12.15
C ALA A 50 11.68 18.72 11.78
N ASP A 51 11.82 19.41 10.65
CA ASP A 51 13.06 20.06 10.24
C ASP A 51 13.05 21.54 10.64
N LEU A 52 14.14 22.01 11.24
CA LEU A 52 14.30 23.40 11.69
C LEU A 52 14.27 24.43 10.54
N PHE A 53 14.57 23.98 9.33
CA PHE A 53 14.62 24.82 8.12
C PHE A 53 13.38 24.70 7.25
N ALA A 54 12.43 23.86 7.64
CA ALA A 54 11.17 23.66 6.91
C ALA A 54 10.01 24.38 7.60
N THR A 55 9.14 24.96 6.79
CA THR A 55 7.85 25.49 7.25
C THR A 55 6.75 24.51 6.87
N PRO A 56 6.17 23.78 7.84
CA PRO A 56 5.09 22.85 7.56
C PRO A 56 3.77 23.60 7.30
N LYS A 57 3.08 23.19 6.23
CA LYS A 57 1.72 23.62 5.88
C LYS A 57 0.81 22.39 5.89
N TYR A 58 -0.17 22.40 6.81
CA TYR A 58 -1.16 21.33 6.91
C TYR A 58 -2.20 21.46 5.79
N ILE A 59 -2.39 20.42 5.03
CA ILE A 59 -3.37 20.35 3.94
C ILE A 59 -4.53 19.48 4.39
N ILE A 60 -5.71 20.06 4.43
CA ILE A 60 -6.95 19.34 4.76
C ILE A 60 -7.39 18.55 3.53
N THR A 61 -7.69 17.27 3.72
CA THR A 61 -8.13 16.37 2.67
C THR A 61 -9.43 16.87 2.04
N ASP A 62 -9.43 16.99 0.72
CA ASP A 62 -10.55 17.43 -0.11
C ASP A 62 -10.80 16.37 -1.19
N LEU A 63 -11.91 15.65 -1.04
CA LEU A 63 -12.27 14.53 -1.92
C LEU A 63 -12.52 14.98 -3.38
N GLU A 64 -13.01 16.20 -3.59
CA GLU A 64 -13.23 16.71 -4.94
C GLU A 64 -11.90 17.00 -5.64
N LYS A 65 -10.94 17.60 -4.93
CA LYS A 65 -9.60 17.87 -5.46
C LYS A 65 -8.82 16.57 -5.71
N SER A 66 -8.87 15.63 -4.78
CA SER A 66 -8.22 14.33 -4.94
C SER A 66 -8.77 13.56 -6.14
N HIS A 67 -10.09 13.54 -6.30
CA HIS A 67 -10.75 12.91 -7.45
C HIS A 67 -10.34 13.57 -8.79
N LYS A 68 -10.28 14.90 -8.85
CA LYS A 68 -9.78 15.61 -10.04
C LYS A 68 -8.36 15.20 -10.41
N VAL A 69 -7.46 15.04 -9.41
CA VAL A 69 -6.09 14.59 -9.66
C VAL A 69 -6.08 13.13 -10.14
N GLY A 70 -6.84 12.26 -9.51
CA GLY A 70 -6.96 10.85 -9.92
C GLY A 70 -7.41 10.71 -11.37
N LEU A 71 -8.48 11.40 -11.76
CA LEU A 71 -8.95 11.44 -13.16
C LEU A 71 -7.89 12.00 -14.11
N ALA A 72 -7.23 13.09 -13.74
CA ALA A 72 -6.19 13.69 -14.58
C ALA A 72 -5.00 12.75 -14.80
N ILE A 73 -4.64 11.91 -13.80
CA ILE A 73 -3.59 10.90 -13.97
C ILE A 73 -4.03 9.86 -14.99
N VAL A 74 -5.24 9.32 -14.86
CA VAL A 74 -5.76 8.28 -15.77
C VAL A 74 -5.88 8.82 -17.20
N GLU A 75 -6.48 10.00 -17.38
CA GLU A 75 -6.77 10.60 -18.69
C GLU A 75 -5.51 11.09 -19.42
N LYS A 76 -4.58 11.74 -18.71
CA LYS A 76 -3.43 12.42 -19.32
C LYS A 76 -2.15 11.58 -19.29
N LEU A 77 -2.04 10.65 -18.36
CA LEU A 77 -0.89 9.76 -18.26
C LEU A 77 -1.27 8.33 -18.66
N SER A 78 -1.89 7.57 -17.80
CA SER A 78 -2.54 6.26 -18.11
C SER A 78 -3.06 5.61 -16.83
N GLU A 79 -3.93 4.61 -16.99
CA GLU A 79 -4.36 3.73 -15.91
C GLU A 79 -3.16 2.98 -15.28
N THR A 80 -2.23 2.49 -16.12
CA THR A 80 -1.00 1.83 -15.63
C THR A 80 -0.16 2.77 -14.75
N PHE A 81 -0.08 4.05 -15.12
CA PHE A 81 0.61 5.05 -14.31
C PHE A 81 -0.08 5.24 -12.97
N PHE A 82 -1.42 5.34 -12.97
CA PHE A 82 -2.21 5.44 -11.74
C PHE A 82 -2.00 4.23 -10.82
N HIS A 83 -2.05 3.00 -11.35
CA HIS A 83 -1.76 1.80 -10.58
C HIS A 83 -0.36 1.78 -9.96
N LYS A 84 0.66 2.31 -10.67
CA LYS A 84 2.00 2.45 -10.10
C LYS A 84 2.02 3.43 -8.92
N ILE A 85 1.30 4.55 -9.02
CA ILE A 85 1.17 5.52 -7.92
C ILE A 85 0.49 4.88 -6.70
N VAL A 86 -0.64 4.18 -6.91
CA VAL A 86 -1.37 3.49 -5.84
C VAL A 86 -0.48 2.46 -5.13
N ASN A 87 0.18 1.58 -5.90
CA ASN A 87 1.07 0.59 -5.32
C ASN A 87 2.24 1.23 -4.55
N ALA A 88 2.88 2.26 -5.13
CA ALA A 88 3.98 2.95 -4.44
C ALA A 88 3.51 3.57 -3.13
N PHE A 89 2.33 4.21 -3.10
CA PHE A 89 1.78 4.81 -1.90
C PHE A 89 1.66 3.79 -0.75
N PHE A 90 1.20 2.57 -1.03
CA PHE A 90 1.07 1.51 -0.04
C PHE A 90 2.41 0.86 0.39
N SER A 91 3.55 1.35 -0.12
CA SER A 91 4.86 1.02 0.45
C SER A 91 5.05 1.59 1.85
N GLU A 92 4.34 2.70 2.17
CA GLU A 92 4.50 3.49 3.39
C GLU A 92 5.95 3.98 3.61
N ASP A 93 6.72 4.11 2.51
CA ASP A 93 8.02 4.74 2.56
C ASP A 93 7.90 6.21 2.98
N TYR A 94 8.82 6.69 3.81
CA TYR A 94 8.77 8.04 4.39
C TYR A 94 8.66 9.15 3.32
N ASP A 95 9.41 9.01 2.23
CA ASP A 95 9.48 10.01 1.16
C ASP A 95 8.52 9.73 -0.01
N VAL A 96 7.70 8.68 0.08
CA VAL A 96 6.87 8.21 -1.05
C VAL A 96 5.95 9.29 -1.62
N ALA A 97 5.29 10.08 -0.76
CA ALA A 97 4.39 11.14 -1.22
C ALA A 97 5.16 12.25 -1.96
N THR A 98 6.35 12.60 -1.47
CA THR A 98 7.27 13.53 -2.16
C THR A 98 7.70 12.99 -3.52
N HIS A 99 8.09 11.71 -3.59
CA HIS A 99 8.49 11.06 -4.85
C HIS A 99 7.35 11.02 -5.85
N ILE A 100 6.14 10.65 -5.41
CA ILE A 100 4.92 10.66 -6.23
C ILE A 100 4.63 12.06 -6.76
N TYR A 101 4.66 13.08 -5.92
CA TYR A 101 4.44 14.47 -6.33
C TYR A 101 5.42 14.92 -7.42
N LYS A 102 6.72 14.66 -7.20
CA LYS A 102 7.76 15.02 -8.18
C LYS A 102 7.59 14.24 -9.49
N LEU A 103 7.27 12.96 -9.43
CA LEU A 103 7.01 12.13 -10.60
C LEU A 103 5.77 12.60 -11.37
N LEU A 104 4.67 12.94 -10.69
CA LEU A 104 3.46 13.45 -11.33
C LEU A 104 3.72 14.76 -12.04
N ARG A 105 4.45 15.70 -11.42
CA ARG A 105 4.86 16.95 -12.09
C ARG A 105 5.70 16.69 -13.33
N TYR A 106 6.61 15.72 -13.26
CA TYR A 106 7.44 15.32 -14.40
C TYR A 106 6.59 14.67 -15.50
N GLY A 107 5.67 13.77 -15.13
CA GLY A 107 4.75 13.10 -16.05
C GLY A 107 3.81 14.07 -16.78
N PHE A 108 3.13 14.94 -16.04
CA PHE A 108 2.22 15.93 -16.65
C PHE A 108 2.93 16.91 -17.62
N LYS A 109 4.22 17.14 -17.43
CA LYS A 109 5.03 17.97 -18.32
C LYS A 109 5.50 17.24 -19.58
N ASN A 110 5.86 15.94 -19.44
CA ASN A 110 6.60 15.21 -20.48
C ASN A 110 5.80 14.05 -21.10
N GLY A 111 4.58 13.77 -20.60
CA GLY A 111 3.69 12.73 -21.12
C GLY A 111 3.82 11.36 -20.41
N PRO A 112 2.95 10.40 -20.78
CA PRO A 112 2.82 9.11 -20.12
C PRO A 112 4.05 8.22 -20.24
N GLU A 113 4.84 8.36 -21.31
CA GLU A 113 6.00 7.50 -21.60
C GLU A 113 7.12 7.61 -20.54
N VAL A 114 7.09 8.70 -19.72
CA VAL A 114 8.11 8.89 -18.68
C VAL A 114 8.17 7.72 -17.69
N ILE A 115 7.06 7.01 -17.47
CA ILE A 115 7.02 5.87 -16.54
C ILE A 115 7.92 4.71 -17.00
N MET A 116 8.24 4.66 -18.28
CA MET A 116 9.13 3.65 -18.88
C MET A 116 10.62 4.00 -18.72
N HIS A 117 10.94 5.24 -18.35
CA HIS A 117 12.31 5.72 -18.19
C HIS A 117 12.86 5.34 -16.81
N VAL A 118 12.92 4.05 -16.51
CA VAL A 118 13.30 3.50 -15.19
C VAL A 118 14.72 3.86 -14.72
N SER A 119 15.57 4.35 -15.61
CA SER A 119 16.91 4.90 -15.26
C SER A 119 16.85 6.33 -14.70
N HIS A 120 15.72 7.03 -14.87
CA HIS A 120 15.55 8.38 -14.35
C HIS A 120 15.25 8.33 -12.83
N PRO A 121 15.99 9.06 -11.96
CA PRO A 121 15.86 8.94 -10.50
C PRO A 121 14.44 9.16 -9.97
N LEU A 122 13.67 10.11 -10.52
CA LEU A 122 12.29 10.35 -10.12
C LEU A 122 11.36 9.18 -10.48
N VAL A 123 11.66 8.47 -11.56
CA VAL A 123 10.87 7.32 -12.01
C VAL A 123 11.22 6.08 -11.18
N SER A 124 12.52 5.77 -11.05
CA SER A 124 12.97 4.60 -10.28
C SER A 124 12.50 4.65 -8.84
N ALA A 125 12.56 5.82 -8.18
CA ALA A 125 12.11 6.00 -6.79
C ALA A 125 10.67 5.52 -6.56
N VAL A 126 9.76 5.77 -7.52
CA VAL A 126 8.35 5.34 -7.41
C VAL A 126 8.15 3.93 -7.97
N VAL A 127 8.74 3.62 -9.13
CA VAL A 127 8.50 2.35 -9.82
C VAL A 127 9.08 1.17 -9.03
N ASP A 128 10.22 1.33 -8.36
CA ASP A 128 10.83 0.26 -7.56
C ASP A 128 9.96 -0.06 -6.34
N LEU A 129 9.43 0.95 -5.65
CA LEU A 129 8.46 0.77 -4.55
C LEU A 129 7.19 0.10 -5.06
N ALA A 130 6.61 0.61 -6.15
CA ALA A 130 5.41 0.03 -6.76
C ALA A 130 5.59 -1.45 -7.14
N ASN A 131 6.74 -1.79 -7.71
CA ASN A 131 7.08 -3.17 -8.08
C ASN A 131 7.28 -4.05 -6.85
N ALA A 132 7.88 -3.54 -5.79
CA ALA A 132 8.08 -4.28 -4.54
C ALA A 132 6.74 -4.61 -3.87
N VAL A 133 5.85 -3.61 -3.75
CA VAL A 133 4.49 -3.78 -3.24
C VAL A 133 3.70 -4.76 -4.12
N GLY A 134 3.69 -4.56 -5.44
CA GLY A 134 2.93 -5.43 -6.35
C GLY A 134 3.40 -6.89 -6.35
N ARG A 135 4.71 -7.14 -6.21
CA ARG A 135 5.23 -8.51 -6.03
C ARG A 135 4.72 -9.14 -4.73
N GLU A 136 4.66 -8.38 -3.64
CA GLU A 136 4.13 -8.89 -2.37
C GLU A 136 2.62 -9.13 -2.46
N THR A 137 1.85 -8.26 -3.12
CA THR A 137 0.41 -8.45 -3.39
C THR A 137 0.18 -9.77 -4.13
N HIS A 138 0.95 -10.01 -5.20
CA HIS A 138 0.84 -11.24 -5.98
C HIS A 138 1.14 -12.49 -5.14
N LEU A 139 2.11 -12.43 -4.24
CA LEU A 139 2.37 -13.53 -3.30
C LEU A 139 1.18 -13.75 -2.36
N PHE A 140 0.61 -12.70 -1.79
CA PHE A 140 -0.48 -12.84 -0.82
C PHE A 140 -1.80 -13.29 -1.43
N VAL A 141 -2.07 -13.02 -2.70
CA VAL A 141 -3.19 -13.64 -3.42
C VAL A 141 -3.13 -15.17 -3.31
N GLY A 142 -1.95 -15.77 -3.28
CA GLY A 142 -1.74 -17.22 -3.11
C GLY A 142 -1.51 -17.68 -1.67
N LEU A 143 -1.10 -16.80 -0.76
CA LEU A 143 -0.69 -17.17 0.61
C LEU A 143 -1.75 -16.87 1.68
N VAL A 144 -2.80 -16.12 1.39
CA VAL A 144 -3.90 -15.89 2.34
C VAL A 144 -4.58 -17.22 2.66
N ARG A 145 -4.74 -17.51 3.95
CA ARG A 145 -5.41 -18.72 4.47
C ARG A 145 -6.56 -18.30 5.36
N PHE A 146 -7.76 -18.42 4.83
CA PHE A 146 -8.97 -18.21 5.60
C PHE A 146 -9.28 -19.41 6.48
N MET A 147 -9.73 -19.16 7.68
CA MET A 147 -10.35 -20.13 8.58
C MET A 147 -11.80 -19.74 8.81
N LYS A 148 -12.70 -20.70 8.78
CA LYS A 148 -14.12 -20.48 9.05
C LYS A 148 -14.36 -20.45 10.56
N LEU A 149 -14.90 -19.35 11.05
CA LEU A 149 -15.30 -19.18 12.45
C LEU A 149 -16.75 -19.62 12.66
N LYS A 150 -17.10 -19.99 13.90
CA LYS A 150 -18.50 -20.14 14.29
C LYS A 150 -19.26 -18.85 13.96
N GLY A 151 -20.44 -18.98 13.35
CA GLY A 151 -21.20 -17.84 12.80
C GLY A 151 -20.93 -17.57 11.32
N GLY A 152 -20.07 -18.37 10.66
CA GLY A 152 -19.92 -18.37 9.20
C GLY A 152 -19.02 -17.28 8.62
N ILE A 153 -18.25 -16.59 9.45
CA ILE A 153 -17.27 -15.58 9.00
C ILE A 153 -15.96 -16.27 8.66
N TYR A 154 -15.39 -15.94 7.50
CA TYR A 154 -14.05 -16.36 7.11
C TYR A 154 -13.02 -15.34 7.57
N TYR A 155 -12.08 -15.76 8.42
CA TYR A 155 -11.06 -14.91 9.00
C TYR A 155 -9.66 -15.34 8.56
N CYS A 156 -8.86 -14.38 8.10
CA CYS A 156 -7.46 -14.57 7.82
C CYS A 156 -6.63 -13.54 8.59
N LYS A 157 -5.53 -13.98 9.19
CA LYS A 157 -4.48 -13.11 9.73
C LYS A 157 -3.18 -13.29 8.97
N PHE A 158 -2.50 -12.19 8.68
CA PHE A 158 -1.22 -12.19 7.98
C PHE A 158 -0.34 -11.03 8.46
N GLY A 159 0.93 -11.02 8.09
CA GLY A 159 1.86 -9.97 8.50
C GLY A 159 2.74 -9.56 7.33
N PRO A 160 2.24 -8.72 6.43
CA PRO A 160 2.97 -8.27 5.24
C PRO A 160 4.04 -7.24 5.58
N THR A 161 4.98 -7.01 4.64
CA THR A 161 5.97 -5.94 4.75
C THR A 161 5.32 -4.58 4.46
N TYR A 162 4.55 -4.52 3.37
CA TYR A 162 3.84 -3.34 2.90
C TYR A 162 2.36 -3.39 3.26
N ASN A 163 1.65 -2.28 3.17
CA ASN A 163 0.22 -2.26 3.41
C ASN A 163 -0.53 -2.96 2.28
N GLN A 164 -0.89 -4.22 2.51
CA GLN A 164 -1.55 -5.07 1.52
C GLN A 164 -3.07 -5.10 1.68
N VAL A 165 -3.59 -4.57 2.79
CA VAL A 165 -5.02 -4.70 3.14
C VAL A 165 -5.94 -4.14 2.04
N PRO A 166 -5.77 -2.90 1.55
CA PRO A 166 -6.62 -2.38 0.49
C PRO A 166 -6.41 -3.08 -0.86
N LEU A 167 -5.16 -3.51 -1.15
CA LEU A 167 -4.82 -4.14 -2.43
C LEU A 167 -5.38 -5.57 -2.58
N LEU A 168 -5.57 -6.27 -1.47
CA LEU A 168 -6.16 -7.61 -1.45
C LEU A 168 -7.69 -7.57 -1.41
N ALA A 169 -8.28 -6.47 -0.94
CA ALA A 169 -9.72 -6.33 -0.77
C ALA A 169 -10.49 -6.58 -2.06
N GLU A 170 -10.09 -5.93 -3.15
CA GLU A 170 -10.75 -6.07 -4.45
C GLU A 170 -10.67 -7.52 -4.97
N HIS A 171 -9.49 -8.13 -4.90
CA HIS A 171 -9.31 -9.52 -5.34
C HIS A 171 -10.23 -10.49 -4.60
N PHE A 172 -10.29 -10.39 -3.26
CA PHE A 172 -11.07 -11.34 -2.47
C PHE A 172 -12.57 -11.03 -2.47
N SER A 173 -13.00 -9.77 -2.67
CA SER A 173 -14.40 -9.43 -2.84
C SER A 173 -14.99 -10.07 -4.11
N HIS A 174 -14.22 -10.18 -5.18
CA HIS A 174 -14.63 -10.91 -6.38
C HIS A 174 -14.55 -12.43 -6.20
N ARG A 175 -13.49 -12.94 -5.57
CA ARG A 175 -13.25 -14.39 -5.46
C ARG A 175 -14.16 -15.06 -4.44
N LEU A 176 -14.51 -14.39 -3.35
CA LEU A 176 -15.36 -14.85 -2.24
C LEU A 176 -16.57 -13.93 -2.09
N SER A 177 -17.21 -13.60 -3.20
CA SER A 177 -18.30 -12.62 -3.27
C SER A 177 -19.55 -13.02 -2.49
N ASP A 178 -19.75 -14.33 -2.28
CA ASP A 178 -20.90 -14.91 -1.55
C ASP A 178 -20.61 -15.15 -0.06
N GLN A 179 -19.40 -14.82 0.43
CA GLN A 179 -18.96 -15.07 1.80
C GLN A 179 -18.68 -13.75 2.54
N THR A 180 -18.97 -13.73 3.85
CA THR A 180 -18.50 -12.66 4.74
C THR A 180 -17.08 -13.00 5.21
N TRP A 181 -16.14 -12.08 5.07
CA TRP A 181 -14.76 -12.34 5.45
C TRP A 181 -14.03 -11.12 6.00
N VAL A 182 -12.94 -11.42 6.73
CA VAL A 182 -12.03 -10.44 7.30
C VAL A 182 -10.59 -10.85 6.98
N ILE A 183 -9.81 -9.91 6.44
CA ILE A 183 -8.35 -10.05 6.27
C ILE A 183 -7.67 -9.05 7.21
N HIS A 184 -6.89 -9.58 8.17
CA HIS A 184 -6.28 -8.81 9.25
C HIS A 184 -4.76 -8.75 9.12
N ASP A 185 -4.21 -7.56 8.90
CA ASP A 185 -2.79 -7.27 9.00
C ASP A 185 -2.39 -7.04 10.47
N VAL A 186 -1.73 -8.05 11.05
CA VAL A 186 -1.32 -8.01 12.46
C VAL A 186 -0.15 -7.08 12.73
N ASN A 187 0.58 -6.63 11.69
CA ASN A 187 1.70 -5.71 11.86
C ASN A 187 1.22 -4.26 12.01
N ARG A 188 0.08 -3.93 11.36
CA ARG A 188 -0.52 -2.59 11.35
C ARG A 188 -1.75 -2.45 12.22
N ASN A 189 -2.26 -3.55 12.80
CA ASN A 189 -3.58 -3.59 13.44
C ASN A 189 -4.68 -3.04 12.53
N LEU A 190 -4.66 -3.46 11.27
CA LEU A 190 -5.56 -2.99 10.23
C LEU A 190 -6.27 -4.18 9.61
N ALA A 191 -7.56 -4.08 9.35
CA ALA A 191 -8.27 -5.13 8.66
C ALA A 191 -9.23 -4.59 7.60
N VAL A 192 -9.42 -5.38 6.56
CA VAL A 192 -10.54 -5.23 5.64
C VAL A 192 -11.64 -6.20 6.01
N PHE A 193 -12.85 -5.67 6.04
CA PHE A 193 -14.10 -6.37 6.30
C PHE A 193 -14.94 -6.38 5.03
N TYR A 194 -15.52 -7.50 4.69
CA TYR A 194 -16.42 -7.64 3.54
C TYR A 194 -17.72 -8.31 3.98
N ASP A 195 -18.85 -7.71 3.66
CA ASP A 195 -20.19 -8.14 4.08
C ASP A 195 -21.03 -8.80 2.98
N LYS A 196 -20.42 -9.15 1.84
CA LYS A 196 -20.98 -9.66 0.58
C LYS A 196 -21.46 -8.58 -0.40
N ASN A 197 -21.48 -7.32 -0.01
CA ASN A 197 -21.89 -6.20 -0.86
C ASN A 197 -20.72 -5.23 -1.06
N GLU A 198 -20.13 -4.79 0.04
CA GLU A 198 -19.04 -3.82 0.02
C GLU A 198 -17.95 -4.22 1.01
N TRP A 199 -16.77 -3.70 0.79
CA TRP A 199 -15.66 -3.83 1.74
C TRP A 199 -15.25 -2.47 2.29
N TYR A 200 -14.77 -2.48 3.52
CA TYR A 200 -14.22 -1.31 4.19
C TYR A 200 -13.01 -1.69 5.02
N VAL A 201 -12.10 -0.74 5.19
CA VAL A 201 -10.88 -0.91 5.99
C VAL A 201 -11.04 -0.15 7.30
N ASN A 202 -10.66 -0.79 8.41
CA ASN A 202 -10.68 -0.17 9.72
C ASN A 202 -9.55 -0.68 10.60
N GLU A 203 -9.23 0.08 11.66
CA GLU A 203 -8.35 -0.37 12.72
C GLU A 203 -8.93 -1.60 13.41
N PHE A 204 -8.10 -2.60 13.64
CA PHE A 204 -8.52 -3.87 14.22
C PHE A 204 -7.37 -4.56 14.95
N HIS A 205 -7.49 -4.65 16.26
CA HIS A 205 -6.47 -5.26 17.13
C HIS A 205 -6.58 -6.79 17.25
N GLY A 206 -7.43 -7.41 16.43
CA GLY A 206 -7.67 -8.85 16.43
C GLY A 206 -8.81 -9.28 17.33
N LEU A 207 -9.09 -10.57 17.32
CA LEU A 207 -10.11 -11.19 18.15
C LEU A 207 -9.49 -11.66 19.47
N ASN A 208 -10.05 -11.26 20.62
CA ASN A 208 -9.61 -11.70 21.93
C ASN A 208 -9.75 -13.24 22.10
N SER A 209 -10.83 -13.80 21.54
CA SER A 209 -11.07 -15.23 21.42
C SER A 209 -11.94 -15.50 20.22
N TYR A 210 -11.80 -16.65 19.60
CA TYR A 210 -12.69 -17.13 18.54
C TYR A 210 -12.79 -18.64 18.59
N GLU A 211 -13.94 -19.14 18.16
CA GLU A 211 -14.16 -20.56 18.00
C GLU A 211 -14.22 -20.90 16.51
N LEU A 212 -13.50 -21.94 16.13
CA LEU A 212 -13.56 -22.47 14.78
C LEU A 212 -14.89 -23.15 14.52
N ASP A 213 -15.36 -23.12 13.27
CA ASP A 213 -16.46 -23.96 12.82
C ASP A 213 -16.11 -25.44 13.01
N ASP A 214 -17.13 -26.27 13.28
CA ASP A 214 -16.90 -27.67 13.64
C ASP A 214 -16.17 -28.47 12.55
N GLU A 215 -16.34 -28.09 11.28
CA GLU A 215 -15.68 -28.74 10.15
C GLU A 215 -14.29 -28.14 9.82
N GLU A 216 -13.93 -26.99 10.37
CA GLU A 216 -12.70 -26.27 10.02
C GLU A 216 -11.44 -27.09 10.30
N LEU A 217 -11.39 -27.78 11.44
CA LEU A 217 -10.25 -28.65 11.79
C LEU A 217 -10.07 -29.80 10.80
N LEU A 218 -11.16 -30.34 10.26
CA LEU A 218 -11.13 -31.36 9.22
C LEU A 218 -10.54 -30.77 7.93
N TYR A 219 -11.01 -29.59 7.49
CA TYR A 219 -10.50 -28.94 6.29
C TYR A 219 -9.01 -28.58 6.42
N GLN A 220 -8.57 -28.10 7.56
CA GLN A 220 -7.15 -27.83 7.81
C GLN A 220 -6.30 -29.11 7.74
N SER A 221 -6.79 -30.21 8.29
CA SER A 221 -6.13 -31.52 8.20
C SER A 221 -6.04 -32.03 6.76
N LEU A 222 -7.13 -31.91 6.00
CA LEU A 222 -7.15 -32.26 4.58
C LEU A 222 -6.18 -31.40 3.77
N TRP A 223 -6.11 -30.08 4.05
CA TRP A 223 -5.18 -29.17 3.40
C TRP A 223 -3.72 -29.56 3.67
N LYS A 224 -3.35 -29.82 4.93
CA LYS A 224 -2.01 -30.30 5.29
C LYS A 224 -1.65 -31.61 4.58
N THR A 225 -2.58 -32.54 4.53
CA THR A 225 -2.41 -33.82 3.85
C THR A 225 -2.21 -33.62 2.35
N PHE A 226 -3.05 -32.80 1.70
CA PHE A 226 -2.92 -32.46 0.30
C PHE A 226 -1.57 -31.82 -0.01
N HIS A 227 -1.17 -30.81 0.76
CA HIS A 227 0.10 -30.10 0.60
C HIS A 227 1.30 -31.06 0.68
N LYS A 228 1.25 -32.02 1.59
CA LYS A 228 2.31 -33.03 1.74
C LYS A 228 2.37 -34.01 0.56
N HIS A 229 1.23 -34.43 0.03
CA HIS A 229 1.18 -35.50 -0.98
C HIS A 229 1.21 -35.01 -2.42
N ILE A 230 0.92 -33.72 -2.67
CA ILE A 230 1.02 -33.16 -4.02
C ILE A 230 2.49 -32.89 -4.43
N ALA A 231 3.40 -32.83 -3.47
CA ALA A 231 4.81 -32.62 -3.74
C ALA A 231 5.42 -33.83 -4.43
N ILE A 232 6.01 -33.63 -5.59
CA ILE A 232 6.80 -34.63 -6.30
C ILE A 232 8.21 -34.61 -5.69
N GLU A 233 8.63 -35.67 -5.03
CA GLU A 233 9.88 -35.72 -4.25
C GLU A 233 11.10 -35.31 -5.08
N GLU A 234 11.19 -35.78 -6.34
CA GLU A 234 12.29 -35.45 -7.25
C GLU A 234 12.34 -33.97 -7.68
N ARG A 235 11.26 -33.21 -7.43
CA ARG A 235 11.15 -31.76 -7.76
C ARG A 235 11.26 -30.87 -6.53
N VAL A 236 11.52 -31.43 -5.37
CA VAL A 236 11.67 -30.64 -4.12
C VAL A 236 12.85 -29.69 -4.25
N ASN A 237 12.55 -28.39 -4.21
CA ASN A 237 13.54 -27.31 -4.27
C ASN A 237 13.27 -26.27 -3.16
N PRO A 238 13.90 -26.42 -1.99
CA PRO A 238 13.65 -25.53 -0.85
C PRO A 238 14.04 -24.07 -1.11
N THR A 239 14.97 -23.82 -2.04
CA THR A 239 15.36 -22.45 -2.40
C THR A 239 14.28 -21.78 -3.24
N LEU A 240 13.75 -22.49 -4.24
CA LEU A 240 12.65 -22.02 -5.07
C LEU A 240 11.36 -21.86 -4.23
N GLN A 241 11.07 -22.82 -3.34
CA GLN A 241 9.94 -22.72 -2.43
C GLN A 241 10.01 -21.44 -1.59
N ARG A 242 11.17 -21.11 -1.04
CA ARG A 242 11.37 -19.88 -0.24
C ARG A 242 11.24 -18.60 -1.04
N SER A 243 11.48 -18.60 -2.34
CA SER A 243 11.28 -17.41 -3.18
C SER A 243 9.79 -17.12 -3.42
N PHE A 244 8.93 -18.16 -3.53
CA PHE A 244 7.47 -18.01 -3.68
C PHE A 244 6.72 -18.02 -2.36
N MET A 245 7.32 -18.55 -1.30
CA MET A 245 6.74 -18.66 0.05
C MET A 245 7.81 -18.27 1.09
N PRO A 246 8.11 -16.98 1.25
CA PRO A 246 9.14 -16.51 2.18
C PRO A 246 8.89 -16.96 3.62
N LYS A 247 9.96 -17.41 4.32
CA LYS A 247 9.87 -17.94 5.69
C LYS A 247 9.19 -17.00 6.69
N LYS A 248 9.32 -15.67 6.49
CA LYS A 248 8.70 -14.67 7.37
C LYS A 248 7.17 -14.78 7.44
N TYR A 249 6.52 -15.37 6.41
CA TYR A 249 5.07 -15.57 6.37
C TYR A 249 4.61 -16.93 6.89
N TRP A 250 5.52 -17.90 7.09
CA TRP A 250 5.17 -19.28 7.48
C TRP A 250 4.35 -19.37 8.75
N LYS A 251 4.57 -18.47 9.72
CA LYS A 251 3.79 -18.39 10.96
C LYS A 251 2.27 -18.20 10.77
N HIS A 252 1.86 -17.80 9.58
CA HIS A 252 0.45 -17.58 9.20
C HIS A 252 -0.09 -18.66 8.25
N LEU A 253 0.74 -19.64 7.84
CA LEU A 253 0.38 -20.69 6.91
C LEU A 253 0.10 -21.98 7.66
N ILE A 254 -1.11 -22.52 7.48
CA ILE A 254 -1.59 -23.73 8.17
C ILE A 254 -0.69 -24.94 7.87
N GLU A 255 -0.25 -25.07 6.62
CA GLU A 255 0.58 -26.16 6.13
C GLU A 255 2.04 -26.12 6.62
N MET A 256 2.47 -25.03 7.21
CA MET A 256 3.83 -24.83 7.69
C MET A 256 3.96 -24.93 9.22
N ASN A 257 2.83 -25.17 9.93
CA ASN A 257 2.73 -25.27 11.38
C ASN A 257 2.22 -26.62 11.85
#